data_077c15f8f151b0e8d9d33ca09a057c09
#
_entry.id   077c15f8f151b0e8d9d33ca09a057c09
#
_cell.length_a   1.000
_cell.length_b   1.000
_cell.length_c   1.000
_cell.angle_alpha   90.00
_cell.angle_beta   90.00
_cell.angle_gamma   90.00
#
_symmetry.space_group_name_H-M   'P 1'
#
loop_
_entity.id
_entity.type
_entity.pdbx_description
1 polymer ?
#
loop_
_entity_poly.entity_id
_entity_poly.type
_entity_poly.pdbx_seq_one_letter_code
_entity_poly.pdbx_strand_id
1 'polypeptide(L)'
;MALRVIVAGAGIAGLAAAWELTRQGHADVVVLESERRAGGMIVTEQVDGFLVEGGPDGFLAGEPELPDLAAELGIGDRLVDQQARGTALWNGTELAPLDEGRAAALLGIDASKSEIAAGFRSFAAGMAEPVAALLERLSGNVKFAQGVSGLIPRKQGWHVAITGGSAHDADAVVLALPAYMAGRLLEAAGAGHARALAETPYVPSITVSLAYRDTQLSRPLKGAGFVVESPQQLRACTYASFKFPGRAPQGHALLRAYLPPQDGDPAQIAHAQLARILGIRGEPLWSRTYHWDHGLPRYRAQHAEQVADVRKRLRRLPPIAIAGAGYDGAGVSACLRSGREAARQLFRN
;
A
#
# COMPACT_ATOMS: atom_id res chain seq x y z
N MET A 1 -23.90 12.95 23.36
CA MET A 1 -22.66 13.51 22.75
C MET A 1 -22.15 12.51 21.72
N ALA A 2 -21.62 12.97 20.61
CA ALA A 2 -20.94 12.08 19.65
C ALA A 2 -19.72 11.45 20.32
N LEU A 3 -19.47 10.17 20.06
CA LEU A 3 -18.28 9.47 20.58
C LEU A 3 -17.04 10.00 19.89
N ARG A 4 -16.00 10.28 20.65
CA ARG A 4 -14.70 10.71 20.08
C ARG A 4 -13.88 9.50 19.70
N VAL A 5 -13.54 9.37 18.41
CA VAL A 5 -12.75 8.27 17.87
C VAL A 5 -11.44 8.79 17.32
N ILE A 6 -10.33 8.21 17.78
CA ILE A 6 -9.02 8.45 17.21
C ILE A 6 -8.67 7.29 16.27
N VAL A 7 -8.30 7.63 15.04
CA VAL A 7 -7.71 6.71 14.05
C VAL A 7 -6.22 7.01 13.96
N ALA A 8 -5.38 6.07 14.34
CA ALA A 8 -3.93 6.18 14.23
C ALA A 8 -3.45 5.66 12.87
N GLY A 9 -2.88 6.55 12.05
CA GLY A 9 -2.40 6.30 10.70
C GLY A 9 -3.39 6.75 9.62
N ALA A 10 -2.88 7.56 8.66
CA ALA A 10 -3.61 8.04 7.49
C ALA A 10 -3.24 7.28 6.19
N GLY A 11 -2.86 6.01 6.29
CA GLY A 11 -2.84 5.09 5.18
C GLY A 11 -4.27 4.79 4.69
N ILE A 12 -4.42 4.07 3.56
CA ILE A 12 -5.74 3.78 2.98
C ILE A 12 -6.69 3.07 3.98
N ALA A 13 -6.18 2.21 4.85
CA ALA A 13 -6.98 1.53 5.88
C ALA A 13 -7.52 2.52 6.92
N GLY A 14 -6.69 3.45 7.40
CA GLY A 14 -7.10 4.45 8.38
C GLY A 14 -8.08 5.47 7.80
N LEU A 15 -7.82 5.95 6.59
CA LEU A 15 -8.74 6.84 5.89
C LEU A 15 -10.09 6.17 5.61
N ALA A 16 -10.08 4.87 5.23
CA ALA A 16 -11.30 4.10 5.03
C ALA A 16 -12.08 3.91 6.34
N ALA A 17 -11.38 3.64 7.45
CA ALA A 17 -12.02 3.56 8.77
C ALA A 17 -12.64 4.88 9.18
N ALA A 18 -11.91 5.99 9.02
CA ALA A 18 -12.39 7.33 9.34
C ALA A 18 -13.61 7.71 8.49
N TRP A 19 -13.58 7.41 7.19
CA TRP A 19 -14.69 7.65 6.28
C TRP A 19 -15.94 6.86 6.66
N GLU A 20 -15.78 5.56 6.96
CA GLU A 20 -16.89 4.71 7.40
C GLU A 20 -17.53 5.23 8.71
N LEU A 21 -16.71 5.61 9.71
CA LEU A 21 -17.18 6.19 10.98
C LEU A 21 -17.92 7.52 10.77
N THR A 22 -17.38 8.38 9.91
CA THR A 22 -18.00 9.69 9.59
C THR A 22 -19.36 9.50 8.91
N ARG A 23 -19.47 8.53 7.99
CA ARG A 23 -20.74 8.22 7.30
C ARG A 23 -21.81 7.68 8.25
N GLN A 24 -21.41 6.97 9.30
CA GLN A 24 -22.35 6.47 10.33
C GLN A 24 -22.93 7.60 11.19
N GLY A 25 -22.29 8.78 11.21
CA GLY A 25 -22.81 9.97 11.88
C GLY A 25 -22.78 9.93 13.43
N HIS A 26 -22.16 8.93 14.03
CA HIS A 26 -22.17 8.73 15.48
C HIS A 26 -20.88 9.13 16.20
N ALA A 27 -19.84 9.51 15.43
CA ALA A 27 -18.52 9.76 15.98
C ALA A 27 -17.94 11.12 15.53
N ASP A 28 -17.24 11.78 16.46
CA ASP A 28 -16.28 12.83 16.18
C ASP A 28 -14.93 12.15 15.91
N VAL A 29 -14.53 12.09 14.65
CA VAL A 29 -13.38 11.31 14.18
C VAL A 29 -12.17 12.21 13.98
N VAL A 30 -11.05 11.84 14.58
CA VAL A 30 -9.74 12.49 14.35
C VAL A 30 -8.75 11.43 13.86
N VAL A 31 -8.12 11.68 12.71
CA VAL A 31 -7.03 10.85 12.18
C VAL A 31 -5.69 11.48 12.54
N LEU A 32 -4.81 10.71 13.17
CA LEU A 32 -3.47 11.12 13.55
C LEU A 32 -2.43 10.43 12.67
N GLU A 33 -1.63 11.20 11.95
CA GLU A 33 -0.60 10.72 11.03
C GLU A 33 0.77 11.24 11.46
N SER A 34 1.75 10.35 11.54
CA SER A 34 3.13 10.70 11.90
C SER A 34 3.86 11.48 10.83
N GLU A 35 3.56 11.20 9.57
CA GLU A 35 4.16 11.85 8.43
C GLU A 35 3.46 13.17 8.09
N ARG A 36 4.04 13.93 7.15
CA ARG A 36 3.47 15.17 6.62
C ARG A 36 2.52 14.94 5.45
N ARG A 37 2.26 13.69 5.07
CA ARG A 37 1.36 13.28 4.00
C ARG A 37 0.52 12.08 4.42
N ALA A 38 -0.62 11.92 3.79
CA ALA A 38 -1.44 10.73 3.87
C ALA A 38 -1.05 9.69 2.81
N GLY A 39 -1.71 8.54 2.84
CA GLY A 39 -1.60 7.46 1.87
C GLY A 39 -0.70 6.31 2.31
N GLY A 40 0.17 6.51 3.31
CA GLY A 40 1.11 5.49 3.75
C GLY A 40 2.02 5.06 2.60
N MET A 41 1.92 3.78 2.16
CA MET A 41 2.70 3.28 1.02
C MET A 41 2.15 3.71 -0.35
N ILE A 42 0.97 4.28 -0.44
CA ILE A 42 0.45 4.86 -1.69
C ILE A 42 1.12 6.21 -1.92
N VAL A 43 1.93 6.28 -2.97
CA VAL A 43 2.68 7.47 -3.40
C VAL A 43 2.55 7.58 -4.90
N THR A 44 2.01 8.69 -5.37
CA THR A 44 1.99 9.06 -6.79
C THR A 44 2.64 10.41 -6.95
N GLU A 45 3.57 10.54 -7.86
CA GLU A 45 4.25 11.81 -8.21
C GLU A 45 4.06 12.13 -9.68
N GLN A 46 4.02 13.41 -10.01
CA GLN A 46 4.12 13.90 -11.38
C GLN A 46 5.51 14.50 -11.61
N VAL A 47 6.23 13.99 -12.60
CA VAL A 47 7.60 14.40 -12.93
C VAL A 47 7.69 14.56 -14.44
N ASP A 48 7.90 15.78 -14.94
CA ASP A 48 8.10 16.08 -16.35
C ASP A 48 7.05 15.45 -17.30
N GLY A 49 5.77 15.47 -16.86
CA GLY A 49 4.66 14.89 -17.60
C GLY A 49 4.48 13.36 -17.44
N PHE A 50 5.36 12.71 -16.68
CA PHE A 50 5.18 11.32 -16.28
C PHE A 50 4.40 11.22 -14.96
N LEU A 51 3.65 10.13 -14.82
CA LEU A 51 2.97 9.78 -13.59
C LEU A 51 3.64 8.56 -12.97
N VAL A 52 4.25 8.75 -11.82
CA VAL A 52 5.16 7.80 -11.16
C VAL A 52 4.53 7.26 -9.89
N GLU A 53 4.42 5.94 -9.80
CA GLU A 53 3.97 5.27 -8.58
C GLU A 53 5.17 4.81 -7.74
N GLY A 54 5.28 5.31 -6.51
CA GLY A 54 6.30 4.86 -5.56
C GLY A 54 5.91 3.57 -4.82
N GLY A 55 4.62 3.39 -4.56
CA GLY A 55 4.01 2.24 -3.89
C GLY A 55 3.25 1.30 -4.85
N PRO A 56 2.03 0.85 -4.52
CA PRO A 56 1.21 0.06 -5.43
C PRO A 56 0.84 0.87 -6.67
N ASP A 57 0.84 0.22 -7.84
CA ASP A 57 0.48 0.85 -9.11
C ASP A 57 -0.95 0.53 -9.57
N GLY A 58 -1.61 -0.39 -8.87
CA GLY A 58 -2.96 -0.82 -9.18
C GLY A 58 -3.48 -1.85 -8.18
N PHE A 59 -4.65 -2.40 -8.48
CA PHE A 59 -5.35 -3.43 -7.72
C PHE A 59 -6.00 -4.43 -8.66
N LEU A 60 -6.40 -5.60 -8.16
CA LEU A 60 -7.05 -6.64 -8.99
C LEU A 60 -8.42 -6.17 -9.50
N ALA A 61 -8.68 -6.34 -10.79
CA ALA A 61 -9.88 -5.82 -11.44
C ALA A 61 -11.18 -6.42 -10.89
N GLY A 62 -11.11 -7.65 -10.35
CA GLY A 62 -12.25 -8.34 -9.75
C GLY A 62 -12.59 -7.91 -8.31
N GLU A 63 -11.76 -7.10 -7.67
CA GLU A 63 -11.99 -6.63 -6.30
C GLU A 63 -12.94 -5.43 -6.29
N PRO A 64 -14.08 -5.47 -5.55
CA PRO A 64 -15.09 -4.40 -5.58
C PRO A 64 -14.73 -3.20 -4.70
N GLU A 65 -13.85 -3.33 -3.71
CA GLU A 65 -13.66 -2.35 -2.64
C GLU A 65 -13.26 -0.97 -3.16
N LEU A 66 -12.30 -0.90 -4.10
CA LEU A 66 -11.86 0.37 -4.67
C LEU A 66 -12.86 0.95 -5.68
N PRO A 67 -13.48 0.16 -6.59
CA PRO A 67 -14.60 0.63 -7.41
C PRO A 67 -15.76 1.18 -6.58
N ASP A 68 -16.17 0.49 -5.52
CA ASP A 68 -17.24 0.94 -4.62
C ASP A 68 -16.88 2.25 -3.92
N LEU A 69 -15.64 2.34 -3.39
CA LEU A 69 -15.15 3.59 -2.81
C LEU A 69 -15.11 4.72 -3.84
N ALA A 70 -14.65 4.44 -5.05
CA ALA A 70 -14.58 5.44 -6.12
C ALA A 70 -15.98 5.97 -6.47
N ALA A 71 -16.99 5.11 -6.54
CA ALA A 71 -18.39 5.50 -6.73
C ALA A 71 -18.91 6.37 -5.57
N GLU A 72 -18.64 5.98 -4.32
CA GLU A 72 -19.01 6.74 -3.12
C GLU A 72 -18.39 8.15 -3.08
N LEU A 73 -17.15 8.28 -3.58
CA LEU A 73 -16.42 9.53 -3.60
C LEU A 73 -16.71 10.38 -4.85
N GLY A 74 -17.42 9.84 -5.84
CA GLY A 74 -17.74 10.52 -7.11
C GLY A 74 -16.58 10.57 -8.10
N ILE A 75 -15.65 9.60 -8.01
CA ILE A 75 -14.48 9.47 -8.89
C ILE A 75 -14.48 8.14 -9.67
N GLY A 76 -15.65 7.52 -9.86
CA GLY A 76 -15.76 6.22 -10.53
C GLY A 76 -15.33 6.27 -12.01
N ASP A 77 -15.49 7.40 -12.67
CA ASP A 77 -15.04 7.68 -14.04
C ASP A 77 -13.50 7.80 -14.17
N ARG A 78 -12.81 7.89 -13.05
CA ARG A 78 -11.35 7.97 -13.00
C ARG A 78 -10.64 6.61 -13.02
N LEU A 79 -11.41 5.52 -12.94
CA LEU A 79 -10.87 4.17 -13.02
C LEU A 79 -10.37 3.87 -14.44
N VAL A 80 -9.18 3.29 -14.52
CA VAL A 80 -8.57 2.86 -15.79
C VAL A 80 -8.18 1.38 -15.71
N ASP A 81 -8.44 0.67 -16.81
CA ASP A 81 -8.10 -0.74 -16.94
C ASP A 81 -6.66 -0.94 -17.45
N GLN A 82 -6.08 -2.05 -17.07
CA GLN A 82 -4.79 -2.49 -17.59
C GLN A 82 -4.88 -2.73 -19.11
N GLN A 83 -3.96 -2.11 -19.87
CA GLN A 83 -3.89 -2.22 -21.31
C GLN A 83 -2.99 -3.39 -21.77
N ALA A 84 -1.74 -3.42 -21.30
CA ALA A 84 -0.82 -4.48 -21.65
C ALA A 84 -0.92 -5.64 -20.64
N ARG A 85 -1.05 -6.86 -21.13
CA ARG A 85 -1.13 -8.11 -20.36
C ARG A 85 0.01 -9.04 -20.72
N GLY A 86 0.24 -10.01 -19.85
CA GLY A 86 1.30 -10.98 -19.98
C GLY A 86 2.58 -10.54 -19.30
N THR A 87 3.21 -11.47 -18.60
CA THR A 87 4.48 -11.29 -17.91
C THR A 87 5.51 -12.24 -18.51
N ALA A 88 6.74 -11.77 -18.75
CA ALA A 88 7.84 -12.62 -19.19
C ALA A 88 8.69 -13.08 -18.00
N LEU A 89 9.44 -14.17 -18.21
CA LEU A 89 10.50 -14.64 -17.32
C LEU A 89 11.85 -14.31 -17.94
N TRP A 90 12.70 -13.58 -17.23
CA TRP A 90 14.09 -13.48 -17.55
C TRP A 90 14.85 -14.66 -16.95
N ASN A 91 15.32 -15.58 -17.81
CA ASN A 91 16.03 -16.80 -17.42
C ASN A 91 17.57 -16.64 -17.37
N GLY A 92 18.06 -15.42 -17.55
CA GLY A 92 19.49 -15.09 -17.63
C GLY A 92 20.00 -14.80 -19.04
N THR A 93 19.32 -15.29 -20.08
CA THR A 93 19.68 -15.12 -21.50
C THR A 93 18.60 -14.46 -22.34
N GLU A 94 17.33 -14.77 -22.09
CA GLU A 94 16.20 -14.25 -22.87
C GLU A 94 14.95 -14.06 -22.02
N LEU A 95 14.01 -13.28 -22.55
CA LEU A 95 12.67 -13.11 -22.00
C LEU A 95 11.73 -14.15 -22.62
N ALA A 96 11.39 -15.18 -21.85
CA ALA A 96 10.45 -16.22 -22.24
C ALA A 96 9.04 -15.94 -21.70
N PRO A 97 7.95 -16.34 -22.39
CA PRO A 97 6.60 -16.24 -21.85
C PRO A 97 6.46 -16.99 -20.52
N LEU A 98 5.73 -16.42 -19.59
CA LEU A 98 5.48 -17.00 -18.27
C LEU A 98 3.98 -17.11 -18.01
N ASP A 99 3.55 -18.21 -17.39
CA ASP A 99 2.17 -18.34 -16.86
C ASP A 99 1.93 -17.27 -15.78
N GLU A 100 0.81 -16.56 -15.87
CA GLU A 100 0.53 -15.43 -15.00
C GLU A 100 0.38 -15.85 -13.53
N GLY A 101 -0.13 -17.04 -13.24
CA GLY A 101 -0.19 -17.55 -11.87
C GLY A 101 1.20 -17.80 -11.27
N ARG A 102 2.16 -18.26 -12.08
CA ARG A 102 3.57 -18.39 -11.67
C ARG A 102 4.23 -17.02 -11.50
N ALA A 103 3.90 -16.07 -12.38
CA ALA A 103 4.40 -14.70 -12.25
C ALA A 103 3.90 -14.05 -10.95
N ALA A 104 2.61 -14.18 -10.64
CA ALA A 104 2.01 -13.68 -9.41
C ALA A 104 2.68 -14.29 -8.16
N ALA A 105 2.90 -15.60 -8.15
CA ALA A 105 3.57 -16.30 -7.05
C ALA A 105 5.01 -15.78 -6.84
N LEU A 106 5.78 -15.55 -7.92
CA LEU A 106 7.14 -14.98 -7.86
C LEU A 106 7.15 -13.54 -7.34
N LEU A 107 6.08 -12.79 -7.59
CA LEU A 107 5.90 -11.42 -7.13
C LEU A 107 5.28 -11.33 -5.72
N GLY A 108 4.86 -12.47 -5.15
CA GLY A 108 4.20 -12.52 -3.85
C GLY A 108 2.77 -11.96 -3.87
N ILE A 109 2.10 -12.02 -5.03
CA ILE A 109 0.70 -11.64 -5.19
C ILE A 109 -0.15 -12.85 -4.80
N ASP A 110 -0.91 -12.73 -3.72
CA ASP A 110 -1.85 -13.75 -3.26
C ASP A 110 -3.20 -13.58 -3.98
N ALA A 111 -3.31 -14.21 -5.13
CA ALA A 111 -4.51 -14.19 -5.95
C ALA A 111 -4.64 -15.48 -6.75
N SER A 112 -5.88 -15.91 -7.02
CA SER A 112 -6.18 -17.05 -7.87
C SER A 112 -5.84 -16.75 -9.35
N LYS A 113 -5.70 -17.80 -10.16
CA LYS A 113 -5.47 -17.65 -11.60
C LYS A 113 -6.58 -16.85 -12.29
N SER A 114 -7.84 -17.03 -11.87
CA SER A 114 -8.99 -16.30 -12.43
C SER A 114 -8.94 -14.80 -12.09
N GLU A 115 -8.53 -14.43 -10.88
CA GLU A 115 -8.35 -13.03 -10.48
C GLU A 115 -7.22 -12.36 -11.25
N ILE A 116 -6.09 -13.04 -11.42
CA ILE A 116 -4.99 -12.54 -12.25
C ILE A 116 -5.41 -12.38 -13.71
N ALA A 117 -6.15 -13.36 -14.26
CA ALA A 117 -6.65 -13.30 -15.64
C ALA A 117 -7.65 -12.15 -15.88
N ALA A 118 -8.40 -11.72 -14.85
CA ALA A 118 -9.22 -10.51 -14.92
C ALA A 118 -8.38 -9.25 -15.11
N GLY A 119 -7.10 -9.27 -14.70
CA GLY A 119 -6.15 -8.18 -14.84
C GLY A 119 -6.21 -7.20 -13.67
N PHE A 120 -5.66 -6.01 -13.90
CA PHE A 120 -5.53 -4.97 -12.89
C PHE A 120 -6.25 -3.69 -13.33
N ARG A 121 -6.63 -2.89 -12.36
CA ARG A 121 -7.15 -1.53 -12.52
C ARG A 121 -6.29 -0.54 -11.75
N SER A 122 -6.38 0.72 -12.13
CA SER A 122 -5.74 1.84 -11.45
C SER A 122 -6.62 3.08 -11.55
N PHE A 123 -6.11 4.23 -11.17
CA PHE A 123 -6.79 5.52 -11.38
C PHE A 123 -6.02 6.36 -12.41
N ALA A 124 -6.73 7.20 -13.14
CA ALA A 124 -6.17 8.02 -14.22
C ALA A 124 -5.06 8.97 -13.73
N ALA A 125 -5.23 9.58 -12.55
CA ALA A 125 -4.20 10.42 -11.90
C ALA A 125 -3.35 9.63 -10.89
N GLY A 126 -3.38 8.28 -10.93
CA GLY A 126 -2.58 7.41 -10.07
C GLY A 126 -3.27 6.94 -8.80
N MET A 127 -2.62 6.03 -8.11
CA MET A 127 -3.18 5.38 -6.92
C MET A 127 -3.40 6.34 -5.74
N ALA A 128 -2.79 7.52 -5.73
CA ALA A 128 -3.06 8.55 -4.71
C ALA A 128 -4.41 9.28 -4.91
N GLU A 129 -5.10 9.10 -6.05
CA GLU A 129 -6.36 9.78 -6.34
C GLU A 129 -7.47 9.47 -5.31
N PRO A 130 -7.75 8.20 -4.93
CA PRO A 130 -8.71 7.91 -3.86
C PRO A 130 -8.27 8.40 -2.48
N VAL A 131 -6.96 8.49 -2.22
CA VAL A 131 -6.43 9.08 -0.97
C VAL A 131 -6.76 10.58 -0.92
N ALA A 132 -6.53 11.32 -2.01
CA ALA A 132 -6.86 12.74 -2.10
C ALA A 132 -8.36 12.99 -1.92
N ALA A 133 -9.20 12.21 -2.60
CA ALA A 133 -10.65 12.31 -2.48
C ALA A 133 -11.15 12.01 -1.04
N LEU A 134 -10.57 11.03 -0.34
CA LEU A 134 -10.86 10.77 1.07
C LEU A 134 -10.44 11.94 1.97
N LEU A 135 -9.27 12.54 1.72
CA LEU A 135 -8.81 13.71 2.49
C LEU A 135 -9.75 14.91 2.34
N GLU A 136 -10.27 15.16 1.15
CA GLU A 136 -11.28 16.21 0.92
C GLU A 136 -12.55 15.96 1.74
N ARG A 137 -13.03 14.71 1.79
CA ARG A 137 -14.22 14.33 2.57
C ARG A 137 -13.99 14.37 4.07
N LEU A 138 -12.74 14.12 4.53
CA LEU A 138 -12.32 14.15 5.92
C LEU A 138 -11.70 15.50 6.31
N SER A 139 -11.96 16.56 5.55
CA SER A 139 -11.38 17.90 5.70
C SER A 139 -11.36 18.37 7.16
N GLY A 140 -10.19 18.77 7.64
CA GLY A 140 -9.98 19.25 9.01
C GLY A 140 -9.78 18.16 10.08
N ASN A 141 -10.17 16.92 9.80
CA ASN A 141 -10.09 15.82 10.76
C ASN A 141 -8.76 15.04 10.71
N VAL A 142 -7.94 15.23 9.69
CA VAL A 142 -6.62 14.60 9.58
C VAL A 142 -5.54 15.55 10.10
N LYS A 143 -4.78 15.08 11.09
CA LYS A 143 -3.69 15.83 11.72
C LYS A 143 -2.36 15.19 11.35
N PHE A 144 -1.54 15.89 10.60
CA PHE A 144 -0.21 15.46 10.17
C PHE A 144 0.87 15.80 11.19
N ALA A 145 2.00 15.11 11.11
CA ALA A 145 3.12 15.21 12.05
C ALA A 145 2.71 14.95 13.51
N GLN A 146 1.70 14.11 13.71
CA GLN A 146 1.15 13.72 15.00
C GLN A 146 1.08 12.18 15.10
N GLY A 147 2.22 11.54 15.33
CA GLY A 147 2.29 10.10 15.53
C GLY A 147 1.79 9.68 16.92
N VAL A 148 1.00 8.62 16.97
CA VAL A 148 0.62 8.00 18.25
C VAL A 148 1.84 7.29 18.85
N SER A 149 2.24 7.71 20.05
CA SER A 149 3.42 7.19 20.77
C SER A 149 3.08 6.34 21.98
N GLY A 150 1.81 6.37 22.47
CA GLY A 150 1.38 5.57 23.60
C GLY A 150 -0.14 5.51 23.73
N LEU A 151 -0.60 4.44 24.38
CA LEU A 151 -2.00 4.18 24.68
C LEU A 151 -2.13 3.83 26.17
N ILE A 152 -2.96 4.56 26.89
CA ILE A 152 -3.25 4.28 28.30
C ILE A 152 -4.75 4.04 28.43
N PRO A 153 -5.19 2.82 28.80
CA PRO A 153 -6.60 2.54 29.01
C PRO A 153 -7.14 3.29 30.23
N ARG A 154 -8.35 3.81 30.12
CA ARG A 154 -9.09 4.49 31.18
C ARG A 154 -10.36 3.70 31.53
N LYS A 155 -11.05 4.05 32.59
CA LYS A 155 -12.34 3.43 32.91
C LYS A 155 -13.36 3.54 31.76
N GLN A 156 -13.30 4.65 31.05
CA GLN A 156 -14.09 4.90 29.84
C GLN A 156 -13.16 5.47 28.77
N GLY A 157 -12.79 4.64 27.78
CA GLY A 157 -11.96 5.05 26.64
C GLY A 157 -10.45 5.04 26.88
N TRP A 158 -9.75 5.91 26.21
CA TRP A 158 -8.31 5.92 26.04
C TRP A 158 -7.69 7.30 26.25
N HIS A 159 -6.53 7.33 26.86
CA HIS A 159 -5.62 8.46 26.77
C HIS A 159 -4.54 8.13 25.75
N VAL A 160 -4.52 8.87 24.63
CA VAL A 160 -3.67 8.63 23.47
C VAL A 160 -2.55 9.66 23.48
N ALA A 161 -1.33 9.21 23.77
CA ALA A 161 -0.14 10.05 23.75
C ALA A 161 0.37 10.23 22.32
N ILE A 162 0.83 11.44 22.00
CA ILE A 162 1.34 11.83 20.69
C ILE A 162 2.83 12.16 20.78
N THR A 163 3.57 11.87 19.74
CA THR A 163 4.97 12.28 19.61
C THR A 163 5.08 13.80 19.79
N GLY A 164 5.98 14.25 20.65
CA GLY A 164 6.11 15.67 20.99
C GLY A 164 5.43 16.07 22.29
N GLY A 165 4.78 15.13 23.02
CA GLY A 165 4.33 15.32 24.40
C GLY A 165 2.90 15.81 24.56
N SER A 166 2.13 16.02 23.48
CA SER A 166 0.69 16.25 23.56
C SER A 166 -0.10 14.92 23.69
N ALA A 167 -1.37 15.02 24.08
CA ALA A 167 -2.23 13.85 24.18
C ALA A 167 -3.69 14.22 23.91
N HIS A 168 -4.50 13.21 23.56
CA HIS A 168 -5.93 13.31 23.39
C HIS A 168 -6.66 12.20 24.17
N ASP A 169 -7.78 12.53 24.75
CA ASP A 169 -8.69 11.53 25.28
C ASP A 169 -9.68 11.11 24.18
N ALA A 170 -9.99 9.82 24.11
CA ALA A 170 -10.89 9.24 23.12
C ALA A 170 -11.75 8.13 23.73
N ASP A 171 -13.00 8.00 23.27
CA ASP A 171 -13.89 6.91 23.67
C ASP A 171 -13.47 5.59 23.00
N ALA A 172 -12.91 5.68 21.80
CA ALA A 172 -12.48 4.52 21.03
C ALA A 172 -11.26 4.84 20.15
N VAL A 173 -10.50 3.79 19.75
CA VAL A 173 -9.31 3.91 18.93
C VAL A 173 -9.33 2.88 17.81
N VAL A 174 -8.94 3.29 16.59
CA VAL A 174 -8.57 2.40 15.48
C VAL A 174 -7.07 2.52 15.24
N LEU A 175 -6.33 1.42 15.40
CA LEU A 175 -4.91 1.35 15.05
C LEU A 175 -4.76 0.89 13.60
N ALA A 176 -4.70 1.84 12.68
CA ALA A 176 -4.44 1.59 11.25
C ALA A 176 -2.94 1.70 10.96
N LEU A 177 -2.14 0.98 11.73
CA LEU A 177 -0.68 1.00 11.74
C LEU A 177 -0.12 -0.34 11.28
N PRO A 178 1.14 -0.39 10.82
CA PRO A 178 1.86 -1.64 10.65
C PRO A 178 1.79 -2.51 11.91
N ALA A 179 1.67 -3.84 11.73
CA ALA A 179 1.43 -4.77 12.84
C ALA A 179 2.48 -4.63 13.95
N TYR A 180 3.76 -4.45 13.59
CA TYR A 180 4.83 -4.28 14.56
C TYR A 180 4.70 -3.01 15.41
N MET A 181 4.15 -1.94 14.87
CA MET A 181 3.90 -0.70 15.63
C MET A 181 2.68 -0.86 16.55
N ALA A 182 1.56 -1.35 16.00
CA ALA A 182 0.36 -1.58 16.79
C ALA A 182 0.59 -2.60 17.91
N GLY A 183 1.33 -3.68 17.62
CA GLY A 183 1.68 -4.69 18.61
C GLY A 183 2.45 -4.11 19.80
N ARG A 184 3.45 -3.24 19.55
CA ARG A 184 4.21 -2.56 20.62
C ARG A 184 3.34 -1.61 21.44
N LEU A 185 2.49 -0.82 20.79
CA LEU A 185 1.57 0.08 21.49
C LEU A 185 0.58 -0.68 22.38
N LEU A 186 0.03 -1.77 21.87
CA LEU A 186 -0.90 -2.63 22.61
C LEU A 186 -0.22 -3.37 23.76
N GLU A 187 0.99 -3.88 23.57
CA GLU A 187 1.78 -4.53 24.61
C GLU A 187 2.06 -3.55 25.76
N ALA A 188 2.50 -2.32 25.44
CA ALA A 188 2.73 -1.25 26.41
C ALA A 188 1.43 -0.83 27.12
N ALA A 189 0.26 -0.95 26.49
CA ALA A 189 -1.06 -0.70 27.08
C ALA A 189 -1.57 -1.85 27.96
N GLY A 190 -0.77 -2.90 28.19
CA GLY A 190 -1.12 -4.05 29.03
C GLY A 190 -1.70 -5.24 28.25
N ALA A 191 -1.75 -5.18 26.92
CA ALA A 191 -2.21 -6.29 26.08
C ALA A 191 -1.04 -7.19 25.65
N GLY A 192 -0.38 -7.87 26.60
CA GLY A 192 0.82 -8.67 26.34
C GLY A 192 0.68 -9.75 25.25
N HIS A 193 -0.55 -10.18 24.98
CA HIS A 193 -0.85 -11.10 23.86
C HIS A 193 -0.66 -10.46 22.46
N ALA A 194 -0.61 -9.14 22.36
CA ALA A 194 -0.36 -8.43 21.11
C ALA A 194 1.12 -8.48 20.67
N ARG A 195 2.00 -9.05 21.47
CA ARG A 195 3.41 -9.29 21.12
C ARG A 195 3.56 -10.06 19.80
N ALA A 196 2.66 -10.99 19.52
CA ALA A 196 2.65 -11.73 18.25
C ALA A 196 2.55 -10.81 17.03
N LEU A 197 1.84 -9.68 17.14
CA LEU A 197 1.78 -8.65 16.09
C LEU A 197 3.10 -7.89 15.98
N ALA A 198 3.75 -7.57 17.12
CA ALA A 198 5.02 -6.88 17.14
C ALA A 198 6.14 -7.68 16.45
N GLU A 199 6.02 -9.00 16.42
CA GLU A 199 6.95 -9.95 15.80
C GLU A 199 6.61 -10.28 14.32
N THR A 200 5.58 -9.66 13.74
CA THR A 200 5.24 -9.85 12.32
C THR A 200 6.39 -9.37 11.43
N PRO A 201 7.01 -10.25 10.63
CA PRO A 201 8.11 -9.85 9.76
C PRO A 201 7.60 -9.06 8.56
N TYR A 202 8.39 -8.10 8.10
CA TYR A 202 8.17 -7.33 6.89
C TYR A 202 9.34 -7.52 5.92
N VAL A 203 9.05 -7.56 4.63
CA VAL A 203 10.08 -7.70 3.59
C VAL A 203 10.41 -6.31 3.07
N PRO A 204 11.66 -5.87 3.18
CA PRO A 204 12.08 -4.61 2.59
C PRO A 204 12.10 -4.71 1.06
N SER A 205 11.86 -3.57 0.41
CA SER A 205 11.84 -3.46 -1.05
C SER A 205 12.35 -2.09 -1.49
N ILE A 206 13.04 -2.07 -2.62
CA ILE A 206 13.42 -0.84 -3.30
C ILE A 206 12.73 -0.84 -4.66
N THR A 207 12.03 0.25 -4.98
CA THR A 207 11.48 0.45 -6.32
C THR A 207 12.17 1.62 -6.99
N VAL A 208 12.55 1.44 -8.26
CA VAL A 208 13.20 2.47 -9.07
C VAL A 208 12.40 2.66 -10.33
N SER A 209 11.89 3.85 -10.52
CA SER A 209 11.26 4.27 -11.78
C SER A 209 12.28 4.99 -12.64
N LEU A 210 12.37 4.59 -13.91
CA LEU A 210 13.30 5.16 -14.88
C LEU A 210 12.55 5.56 -16.15
N ALA A 211 12.79 6.78 -16.61
CA ALA A 211 12.20 7.33 -17.83
C ALA A 211 13.16 7.27 -18.99
N TYR A 212 12.65 6.89 -20.16
CA TYR A 212 13.42 6.80 -21.40
C TYR A 212 12.62 7.39 -22.57
N ARG A 213 13.31 7.78 -23.64
CA ARG A 213 12.66 7.97 -24.95
C ARG A 213 12.44 6.61 -25.61
N ASP A 214 11.37 6.44 -26.35
CA ASP A 214 11.10 5.19 -27.08
C ASP A 214 12.25 4.81 -28.02
N THR A 215 12.95 5.81 -28.59
CA THR A 215 14.11 5.62 -29.46
C THR A 215 15.33 5.00 -28.77
N GLN A 216 15.37 4.99 -27.44
CA GLN A 216 16.42 4.33 -26.65
C GLN A 216 16.18 2.82 -26.51
N LEU A 217 14.95 2.36 -26.74
CA LEU A 217 14.60 0.94 -26.70
C LEU A 217 14.97 0.28 -28.03
N SER A 218 15.83 -0.72 -28.00
CA SER A 218 16.27 -1.41 -29.24
C SER A 218 15.18 -2.29 -29.87
N ARG A 219 14.13 -2.59 -29.14
CA ARG A 219 12.96 -3.38 -29.56
C ARG A 219 11.71 -2.96 -28.81
N PRO A 220 10.50 -3.12 -29.42
CA PRO A 220 9.26 -2.84 -28.73
C PRO A 220 9.08 -3.71 -27.47
N LEU A 221 8.62 -3.11 -26.38
CA LEU A 221 8.23 -3.83 -25.17
C LEU A 221 6.95 -4.63 -25.42
N LYS A 222 6.89 -5.85 -24.89
CA LYS A 222 5.71 -6.74 -25.00
C LYS A 222 5.23 -7.12 -23.61
N GLY A 223 3.92 -7.04 -23.39
CA GLY A 223 3.30 -7.37 -22.10
C GLY A 223 3.39 -6.24 -21.06
N ALA A 224 3.12 -6.59 -19.82
CA ALA A 224 3.11 -5.66 -18.68
C ALA A 224 4.47 -5.54 -17.97
N GLY A 225 5.39 -6.48 -18.26
CA GLY A 225 6.69 -6.53 -17.60
C GLY A 225 7.33 -7.90 -17.60
N PHE A 226 8.31 -8.08 -16.71
CA PHE A 226 8.97 -9.37 -16.54
C PHE A 226 9.37 -9.58 -15.07
N VAL A 227 9.55 -10.86 -14.70
CA VAL A 227 10.17 -11.30 -13.45
C VAL A 227 11.50 -11.98 -13.76
N VAL A 228 12.40 -12.01 -12.77
CA VAL A 228 13.73 -12.64 -12.91
C VAL A 228 13.73 -13.97 -12.16
N GLU A 229 14.16 -15.06 -12.83
CA GLU A 229 14.13 -16.41 -12.26
C GLU A 229 15.05 -16.56 -11.04
N SER A 230 16.24 -15.96 -11.11
CA SER A 230 17.22 -15.97 -10.01
C SER A 230 17.59 -14.54 -9.62
N PRO A 231 16.76 -13.88 -8.80
CA PRO A 231 16.88 -12.46 -8.51
C PRO A 231 18.04 -12.18 -7.55
N GLN A 232 19.16 -11.68 -8.07
CA GLN A 232 20.28 -11.19 -7.26
C GLN A 232 20.16 -9.66 -7.05
N GLN A 233 20.15 -8.90 -8.14
CA GLN A 233 20.12 -7.44 -8.13
C GLN A 233 18.78 -6.85 -8.58
N LEU A 234 18.03 -7.56 -9.42
CA LEU A 234 16.73 -7.17 -9.94
C LEU A 234 15.74 -8.32 -9.77
N ARG A 235 14.59 -8.07 -9.18
CA ARG A 235 13.52 -9.07 -9.01
C ARG A 235 12.53 -9.08 -10.17
N ALA A 236 12.15 -7.88 -10.63
CA ALA A 236 11.14 -7.70 -11.65
C ALA A 236 11.22 -6.30 -12.25
N CYS A 237 10.55 -6.12 -13.39
CA CYS A 237 10.30 -4.82 -13.98
C CYS A 237 8.87 -4.75 -14.52
N THR A 238 8.14 -3.70 -14.16
CA THR A 238 6.86 -3.35 -14.78
C THR A 238 7.09 -2.29 -15.84
N TYR A 239 6.49 -2.47 -17.02
CA TYR A 239 6.44 -1.46 -18.07
C TYR A 239 5.28 -0.52 -17.79
N ALA A 240 5.47 0.43 -16.86
CA ALA A 240 4.40 1.23 -16.27
C ALA A 240 3.57 1.99 -17.32
N SER A 241 4.22 2.59 -18.32
CA SER A 241 3.57 3.31 -19.41
C SER A 241 2.83 2.41 -20.42
N PHE A 242 3.10 1.12 -20.43
CA PHE A 242 2.41 0.12 -21.24
C PHE A 242 1.29 -0.56 -20.43
N LYS A 243 1.50 -0.73 -19.12
CA LYS A 243 0.52 -1.38 -18.25
C LYS A 243 -0.73 -0.52 -18.10
N PHE A 244 -0.58 0.78 -17.86
CA PHE A 244 -1.70 1.71 -17.69
C PHE A 244 -1.55 2.95 -18.59
N PRO A 245 -2.66 3.53 -19.07
CA PRO A 245 -2.63 4.74 -19.87
C PRO A 245 -2.16 5.95 -19.04
N GLY A 246 -1.60 6.94 -19.71
CA GLY A 246 -1.26 8.24 -19.11
C GLY A 246 -0.05 8.23 -18.15
N ARG A 247 0.75 7.15 -18.13
CA ARG A 247 1.94 7.06 -17.26
C ARG A 247 3.18 7.71 -17.82
N ALA A 248 3.23 7.97 -19.13
CA ALA A 248 4.33 8.67 -19.79
C ALA A 248 3.80 9.57 -20.90
N PRO A 249 4.52 10.66 -21.25
CA PRO A 249 4.25 11.44 -22.47
C PRO A 249 4.44 10.58 -23.74
N GLN A 250 3.82 11.00 -24.84
CA GLN A 250 4.00 10.35 -26.13
C GLN A 250 5.48 10.28 -26.52
N GLY A 251 5.93 9.16 -27.07
CA GLY A 251 7.31 8.93 -27.45
C GLY A 251 8.25 8.60 -26.30
N HIS A 252 7.70 8.28 -25.13
CA HIS A 252 8.46 7.97 -23.94
C HIS A 252 7.97 6.68 -23.26
N ALA A 253 8.87 6.01 -22.57
CA ALA A 253 8.62 4.83 -21.77
C ALA A 253 8.96 5.09 -20.29
N LEU A 254 8.09 4.63 -19.39
CA LEU A 254 8.33 4.58 -17.94
C LEU A 254 8.46 3.12 -17.53
N LEU A 255 9.63 2.77 -17.00
CA LEU A 255 9.94 1.43 -16.50
C LEU A 255 10.08 1.50 -14.97
N ARG A 256 9.53 0.51 -14.26
CA ARG A 256 9.65 0.41 -12.82
C ARG A 256 10.32 -0.90 -12.44
N ALA A 257 11.53 -0.80 -11.91
CA ALA A 257 12.34 -1.90 -11.42
C ALA A 257 12.06 -2.17 -9.94
N TYR A 258 12.08 -3.45 -9.55
CA TYR A 258 11.95 -3.91 -8.17
C TYR A 258 13.24 -4.60 -7.75
N LEU A 259 13.90 -4.05 -6.74
CA LEU A 259 15.20 -4.53 -6.27
C LEU A 259 15.09 -5.07 -4.83
N PRO A 260 15.87 -6.10 -4.49
CA PRO A 260 16.12 -6.41 -3.09
C PRO A 260 16.98 -5.30 -2.45
N PRO A 261 17.00 -5.16 -1.12
CA PRO A 261 18.01 -4.37 -0.44
C PRO A 261 19.41 -4.84 -0.84
N GLN A 262 20.27 -3.91 -1.22
CA GLN A 262 21.61 -4.19 -1.69
C GLN A 262 22.49 -2.95 -1.58
N ASP A 263 23.82 -3.12 -1.60
CA ASP A 263 24.79 -2.03 -1.63
C ASP A 263 24.83 -1.37 -3.01
N GLY A 264 25.23 -0.10 -3.04
CA GLY A 264 25.36 0.70 -4.24
C GLY A 264 24.15 1.59 -4.53
N ASP A 265 24.22 2.35 -5.63
CA ASP A 265 23.13 3.21 -6.09
C ASP A 265 22.04 2.38 -6.78
N PRO A 266 20.82 2.31 -6.22
CA PRO A 266 19.74 1.52 -6.80
C PRO A 266 19.37 1.96 -8.23
N ALA A 267 19.47 3.25 -8.55
CA ALA A 267 19.13 3.76 -9.87
C ALA A 267 20.13 3.27 -10.93
N GLN A 268 21.43 3.31 -10.62
CA GLN A 268 22.48 2.79 -11.50
C GLN A 268 22.36 1.27 -11.69
N ILE A 269 22.11 0.53 -10.61
CA ILE A 269 21.93 -0.92 -10.68
C ILE A 269 20.70 -1.27 -11.53
N ALA A 270 19.56 -0.61 -11.29
CA ALA A 270 18.33 -0.82 -12.05
C ALA A 270 18.58 -0.52 -13.55
N HIS A 271 19.20 0.62 -13.87
CA HIS A 271 19.51 0.99 -15.24
C HIS A 271 20.41 -0.06 -15.93
N ALA A 272 21.51 -0.44 -15.30
CA ALA A 272 22.43 -1.44 -15.86
C ALA A 272 21.75 -2.78 -16.16
N GLN A 273 20.88 -3.27 -15.24
CA GLN A 273 20.13 -4.50 -15.45
C GLN A 273 19.10 -4.36 -16.58
N LEU A 274 18.34 -3.28 -16.62
CA LEU A 274 17.34 -3.03 -17.66
C LEU A 274 18.00 -2.82 -19.03
N ALA A 275 19.12 -2.11 -19.10
CA ALA A 275 19.87 -1.92 -20.33
C ALA A 275 20.34 -3.26 -20.91
N ARG A 276 20.86 -4.15 -20.07
CA ARG A 276 21.26 -5.51 -20.47
C ARG A 276 20.09 -6.36 -20.97
N ILE A 277 18.97 -6.35 -20.23
CA ILE A 277 17.81 -7.24 -20.51
C ILE A 277 17.00 -6.74 -21.70
N LEU A 278 16.76 -5.44 -21.78
CA LEU A 278 15.86 -4.82 -22.77
C LEU A 278 16.63 -4.21 -23.96
N GLY A 279 17.96 -4.15 -23.91
CA GLY A 279 18.77 -3.52 -24.93
C GLY A 279 18.62 -2.00 -24.99
N ILE A 280 18.48 -1.34 -23.83
CA ILE A 280 18.34 0.11 -23.74
C ILE A 280 19.69 0.77 -24.08
N ARG A 281 19.66 1.86 -24.85
CA ARG A 281 20.83 2.62 -25.25
C ARG A 281 20.85 3.99 -24.55
N GLY A 282 22.00 4.36 -24.01
CA GLY A 282 22.20 5.64 -23.31
C GLY A 282 21.52 5.65 -21.93
N GLU A 283 21.65 6.76 -21.24
CA GLU A 283 21.19 6.95 -19.87
C GLU A 283 19.69 7.27 -19.80
N PRO A 284 19.02 6.98 -18.67
CA PRO A 284 17.65 7.42 -18.45
C PRO A 284 17.56 8.94 -18.42
N LEU A 285 16.43 9.48 -18.80
CA LEU A 285 16.15 10.93 -18.70
C LEU A 285 16.19 11.38 -17.24
N TRP A 286 15.66 10.56 -16.37
CA TRP A 286 15.71 10.69 -14.91
C TRP A 286 15.36 9.35 -14.26
N SER A 287 15.60 9.28 -12.94
CA SER A 287 15.17 8.17 -12.08
C SER A 287 14.52 8.69 -10.81
N ARG A 288 13.66 7.84 -10.19
CA ARG A 288 13.06 8.03 -8.87
C ARG A 288 13.18 6.75 -8.08
N THR A 289 13.79 6.81 -6.90
CA THR A 289 13.99 5.67 -6.02
C THR A 289 13.14 5.81 -4.76
N TYR A 290 12.46 4.73 -4.38
CA TYR A 290 11.68 4.64 -3.15
C TYR A 290 12.18 3.47 -2.32
N HIS A 291 12.51 3.73 -1.06
CA HIS A 291 12.94 2.74 -0.08
C HIS A 291 11.78 2.40 0.85
N TRP A 292 11.48 1.12 0.94
CA TRP A 292 10.45 0.57 1.80
C TRP A 292 11.08 -0.42 2.77
N ASP A 293 11.66 0.07 3.87
CA ASP A 293 12.34 -0.77 4.86
C ASP A 293 11.40 -1.79 5.50
N HIS A 294 10.13 -1.40 5.66
CA HIS A 294 9.04 -2.26 6.08
C HIS A 294 7.98 -2.34 4.98
N GLY A 295 8.33 -2.91 3.82
CA GLY A 295 7.46 -2.94 2.65
C GLY A 295 6.21 -3.80 2.87
N LEU A 296 6.28 -5.09 2.57
CA LEU A 296 5.12 -5.98 2.70
C LEU A 296 5.25 -6.89 3.93
N PRO A 297 4.16 -7.10 4.70
CA PRO A 297 4.14 -8.10 5.76
C PRO A 297 4.29 -9.49 5.17
N ARG A 298 5.06 -10.34 5.85
CA ARG A 298 5.20 -11.75 5.52
C ARG A 298 4.39 -12.59 6.50
N TYR A 299 3.24 -13.06 6.06
CA TYR A 299 2.36 -13.87 6.89
C TYR A 299 2.95 -15.27 7.12
N ARG A 300 2.91 -15.73 8.37
CA ARG A 300 3.22 -17.11 8.76
C ARG A 300 1.96 -17.95 8.66
N ALA A 301 2.08 -19.27 8.67
CA ALA A 301 0.94 -20.18 8.53
C ALA A 301 -0.18 -19.91 9.57
N GLN A 302 0.16 -19.51 10.80
CA GLN A 302 -0.81 -19.24 11.88
C GLN A 302 -1.21 -17.77 11.98
N HIS A 303 -0.86 -16.93 11.00
CA HIS A 303 -1.09 -15.49 11.08
C HIS A 303 -2.55 -15.11 11.31
N ALA A 304 -3.46 -15.69 10.55
CA ALA A 304 -4.89 -15.41 10.66
C ALA A 304 -5.45 -15.78 12.05
N GLU A 305 -5.02 -16.91 12.60
CA GLU A 305 -5.40 -17.38 13.94
C GLU A 305 -4.86 -16.42 15.02
N GLN A 306 -3.62 -16.00 14.89
CA GLN A 306 -2.99 -15.04 15.81
C GLN A 306 -3.72 -13.69 15.80
N VAL A 307 -4.05 -13.16 14.63
CA VAL A 307 -4.83 -11.91 14.49
C VAL A 307 -6.22 -12.07 15.10
N ALA A 308 -6.90 -13.18 14.86
CA ALA A 308 -8.20 -13.47 15.43
C ALA A 308 -8.16 -13.56 16.98
N ASP A 309 -7.14 -14.22 17.55
CA ASP A 309 -6.94 -14.29 19.00
C ASP A 309 -6.67 -12.91 19.60
N VAL A 310 -5.82 -12.11 18.97
CA VAL A 310 -5.58 -10.72 19.39
C VAL A 310 -6.89 -9.94 19.40
N ARG A 311 -7.65 -9.93 18.31
CA ARG A 311 -8.96 -9.24 18.22
C ARG A 311 -9.93 -9.68 19.31
N LYS A 312 -10.01 -10.98 19.56
CA LYS A 312 -10.87 -11.53 20.63
C LYS A 312 -10.50 -10.98 22.01
N ARG A 313 -9.21 -10.86 22.30
CA ARG A 313 -8.72 -10.39 23.61
C ARG A 313 -8.81 -8.87 23.75
N LEU A 314 -8.68 -8.12 22.64
CA LEU A 314 -8.87 -6.67 22.64
C LEU A 314 -10.27 -6.25 23.14
N ARG A 315 -11.29 -7.12 23.04
CA ARG A 315 -12.65 -6.87 23.60
C ARG A 315 -12.67 -6.68 25.11
N ARG A 316 -11.59 -7.00 25.83
CA ARG A 316 -11.46 -6.79 27.28
C ARG A 316 -10.93 -5.40 27.63
N LEU A 317 -10.50 -4.65 26.65
CA LEU A 317 -10.04 -3.27 26.76
C LEU A 317 -11.19 -2.31 26.39
N PRO A 318 -11.05 -1.01 26.65
CA PRO A 318 -11.95 -0.02 26.06
C PRO A 318 -12.01 -0.19 24.53
N PRO A 319 -13.06 0.31 23.86
CA PRO A 319 -13.24 0.07 22.43
C PRO A 319 -11.96 0.37 21.60
N ILE A 320 -11.43 -0.66 20.95
CA ILE A 320 -10.23 -0.57 20.12
C ILE A 320 -10.27 -1.61 18.99
N ALA A 321 -9.84 -1.21 17.81
CA ALA A 321 -9.72 -2.09 16.65
C ALA A 321 -8.36 -1.92 15.96
N ILE A 322 -7.96 -2.93 15.19
CA ILE A 322 -6.74 -2.94 14.36
C ILE A 322 -7.11 -3.11 12.90
N ALA A 323 -6.43 -2.40 11.99
CA ALA A 323 -6.69 -2.44 10.55
C ALA A 323 -5.43 -2.25 9.70
N GLY A 324 -5.44 -2.79 8.50
CA GLY A 324 -4.40 -2.58 7.49
C GLY A 324 -3.67 -3.84 7.04
N ALA A 325 -2.62 -3.64 6.27
CA ALA A 325 -1.86 -4.70 5.61
C ALA A 325 -1.28 -5.76 6.56
N GLY A 326 -1.03 -5.42 7.81
CA GLY A 326 -0.47 -6.35 8.78
C GLY A 326 -1.42 -7.41 9.30
N TYR A 327 -2.69 -7.45 8.86
CA TYR A 327 -3.74 -8.25 9.50
C TYR A 327 -4.55 -9.10 8.52
N ASP A 328 -5.14 -8.49 7.48
CA ASP A 328 -6.19 -9.13 6.66
C ASP A 328 -5.83 -9.24 5.17
N GLY A 329 -4.59 -9.00 4.82
CA GLY A 329 -4.10 -8.98 3.44
C GLY A 329 -3.38 -7.67 3.10
N ALA A 330 -2.34 -7.77 2.27
CA ALA A 330 -1.45 -6.64 1.95
C ALA A 330 -1.90 -5.83 0.73
N GLY A 331 -2.87 -6.31 -0.07
CA GLY A 331 -3.44 -5.58 -1.20
C GLY A 331 -4.15 -4.30 -0.77
N VAL A 332 -4.22 -3.32 -1.67
CA VAL A 332 -4.88 -2.03 -1.39
C VAL A 332 -6.35 -2.22 -1.05
N SER A 333 -7.07 -3.08 -1.80
CA SER A 333 -8.46 -3.44 -1.53
C SER A 333 -8.62 -4.12 -0.17
N ALA A 334 -7.73 -5.06 0.17
CA ALA A 334 -7.76 -5.73 1.46
C ALA A 334 -7.54 -4.73 2.62
N CYS A 335 -6.63 -3.77 2.47
CA CYS A 335 -6.41 -2.70 3.44
C CYS A 335 -7.66 -1.81 3.60
N LEU A 336 -8.31 -1.45 2.48
CA LEU A 336 -9.55 -0.67 2.49
C LEU A 336 -10.66 -1.41 3.26
N ARG A 337 -10.88 -2.69 2.90
CA ARG A 337 -11.86 -3.57 3.57
C ARG A 337 -11.57 -3.69 5.06
N SER A 338 -10.31 -3.95 5.44
CA SER A 338 -9.86 -4.04 6.83
C SER A 338 -10.18 -2.77 7.63
N GLY A 339 -9.96 -1.60 7.06
CA GLY A 339 -10.30 -0.32 7.68
C GLY A 339 -11.80 -0.14 7.90
N ARG A 340 -12.62 -0.39 6.89
CA ARG A 340 -14.08 -0.33 7.00
C ARG A 340 -14.62 -1.31 8.04
N GLU A 341 -14.08 -2.52 8.05
CA GLU A 341 -14.51 -3.54 9.00
C GLU A 341 -14.14 -3.20 10.44
N ALA A 342 -12.95 -2.68 10.67
CA ALA A 342 -12.53 -2.18 11.98
C ALA A 342 -13.49 -1.10 12.51
N ALA A 343 -13.89 -0.16 11.66
CA ALA A 343 -14.87 0.87 12.01
C ALA A 343 -16.23 0.29 12.38
N ARG A 344 -16.75 -0.67 11.59
CA ARG A 344 -18.03 -1.32 11.84
C ARG A 344 -18.05 -2.16 13.10
N GLN A 345 -16.93 -2.79 13.44
CA GLN A 345 -16.81 -3.65 14.62
C GLN A 345 -16.58 -2.87 15.92
N LEU A 346 -16.10 -1.63 15.84
CA LEU A 346 -15.68 -0.84 16.99
C LEU A 346 -16.78 -0.67 18.05
N PHE A 347 -18.05 -0.61 17.60
CA PHE A 347 -19.23 -0.42 18.45
C PHE A 347 -20.20 -1.61 18.43
N ARG A 348 -19.82 -2.73 17.79
CA ARG A 348 -20.59 -3.97 17.88
C ARG A 348 -20.13 -4.76 19.11
N ASN A 349 -20.76 -4.46 20.26
CA ASN A 349 -20.68 -5.28 21.46
C ASN A 349 -22.01 -5.99 21.70
#